data_87b81a40d668bf8d5b3e46b18b09bc5f
#
_entry.id   87b81a40d668bf8d5b3e46b18b09bc5f
#
_cell.length_a   1.000
_cell.length_b   1.000
_cell.length_c   1.000
_cell.angle_alpha   90.00
_cell.angle_beta   90.00
_cell.angle_gamma   90.00
#
_symmetry.space_group_name_H-M   'P 1'
#
loop_
_entity.id
_entity.type
_entity.pdbx_description
1 polymer ?
#
loop_
_entity_poly.entity_id
_entity_poly.type
_entity_poly.pdbx_seq_one_letter_code
_entity_poly.pdbx_strand_id
1 'polypeptide(L)'
;MRKILVLAAVAAALLLPSSVAATSGGRPVALVVAEASNEVFAVALGPHGGRVLKRVRLDDPLMVAAPLHGPAVVVNPHGSVTLLGWHSLRPLKVLRGFRRPEVAAIAPGDRYAYVSDADSGDVVVIDLERRSIVRRLFVGHLAHHLDFSPDGHRVWIALGETATTIVRLDTSNLRRPRVVGRIHPRVTAHGIEFSPNGRTVWVSSSAAPFVTVFDAATGKVLRRIGAGNGPQEIAFSGKRALVTSGYGSSLEAVSWRTYGRHGTVSMPYGSFNLSTFGGKVVTSSVLTGYVTELEAGTLKRIWTTKIAPVTRYVAVSVWPK
;
A
#
# COMPACT_ATOMS: atom_id res chain seq x y z
N MET A 1 -8.29 -52.32 31.99
CA MET A 1 -7.34 -51.24 31.72
C MET A 1 -7.93 -50.34 30.63
N ARG A 2 -8.51 -49.20 31.00
CA ARG A 2 -9.13 -48.24 30.08
C ARG A 2 -8.06 -47.20 29.68
N LYS A 3 -7.76 -47.10 28.39
CA LYS A 3 -6.89 -46.06 27.82
C LYS A 3 -7.73 -44.78 27.66
N ILE A 4 -7.36 -43.75 28.39
CA ILE A 4 -7.88 -42.39 28.24
C ILE A 4 -7.14 -41.72 27.09
N LEU A 5 -7.89 -41.43 26.02
CA LEU A 5 -7.39 -40.58 24.93
C LEU A 5 -7.54 -39.11 25.37
N VAL A 6 -6.44 -38.42 25.55
CA VAL A 6 -6.41 -36.94 25.74
C VAL A 6 -6.42 -36.33 24.38
N LEU A 7 -7.56 -35.74 23.98
CA LEU A 7 -7.62 -34.84 22.81
C LEU A 7 -7.04 -33.50 23.23
N ALA A 8 -5.87 -33.16 22.71
CA ALA A 8 -5.35 -31.82 22.80
C ALA A 8 -6.06 -30.94 21.74
N ALA A 9 -6.95 -30.08 22.18
CA ALA A 9 -7.55 -29.06 21.35
C ALA A 9 -6.49 -27.96 21.08
N VAL A 10 -5.93 -27.95 19.86
CA VAL A 10 -5.12 -26.83 19.37
C VAL A 10 -6.10 -25.69 19.05
N ALA A 11 -6.16 -24.72 19.93
CA ALA A 11 -6.84 -23.46 19.66
C ALA A 11 -6.04 -22.71 18.58
N ALA A 12 -6.49 -22.78 17.33
CA ALA A 12 -6.00 -21.92 16.27
C ALA A 12 -6.47 -20.50 16.59
N ALA A 13 -5.56 -19.69 17.10
CA ALA A 13 -5.76 -18.25 17.21
C ALA A 13 -5.94 -17.72 15.78
N LEU A 14 -7.16 -17.36 15.43
CA LEU A 14 -7.49 -16.60 14.23
C LEU A 14 -6.87 -15.21 14.39
N LEU A 15 -5.65 -15.06 13.91
CA LEU A 15 -5.06 -13.74 13.67
C LEU A 15 -5.91 -13.09 12.56
N LEU A 16 -6.82 -12.22 12.96
CA LEU A 16 -7.54 -11.36 12.04
C LEU A 16 -6.51 -10.46 11.35
N PRO A 17 -6.53 -10.38 10.01
CA PRO A 17 -5.64 -9.47 9.29
C PRO A 17 -5.96 -8.05 9.70
N SER A 18 -4.95 -7.21 9.65
CA SER A 18 -4.94 -5.79 10.03
C SER A 18 -5.96 -4.95 9.24
N SER A 19 -7.26 -5.23 9.42
CA SER A 19 -8.19 -4.13 9.41
C SER A 19 -7.81 -3.33 10.65
N VAL A 20 -7.22 -2.16 10.46
CA VAL A 20 -6.94 -1.22 11.55
C VAL A 20 -8.22 -1.10 12.37
N ALA A 21 -8.33 -1.91 13.42
CA ALA A 21 -9.35 -1.72 14.42
C ALA A 21 -9.14 -0.30 14.92
N ALA A 22 -10.19 0.53 14.88
CA ALA A 22 -10.14 1.87 15.45
C ALA A 22 -9.66 1.71 16.89
N THR A 23 -8.36 1.89 17.12
CA THR A 23 -7.78 1.86 18.45
C THR A 23 -8.44 3.00 19.21
N SER A 24 -9.11 2.68 20.29
CA SER A 24 -9.83 3.59 21.16
C SER A 24 -8.91 4.75 21.57
N GLY A 25 -8.94 5.86 20.83
CA GLY A 25 -8.26 7.05 21.26
C GLY A 25 -7.55 7.91 20.21
N GLY A 26 -7.25 7.43 19.00
CA GLY A 26 -6.54 8.21 17.99
C GLY A 26 -7.45 8.84 16.92
N ARG A 27 -6.95 9.91 16.26
CA ARG A 27 -7.59 10.56 15.13
C ARG A 27 -6.97 10.08 13.82
N PRO A 28 -7.72 9.48 12.88
CA PRO A 28 -7.20 9.10 11.58
C PRO A 28 -6.87 10.35 10.75
N VAL A 29 -5.74 10.29 10.06
CA VAL A 29 -5.20 11.36 9.23
C VAL A 29 -4.65 10.76 7.95
N ALA A 30 -4.97 11.36 6.81
CA ALA A 30 -4.33 11.04 5.55
C ALA A 30 -3.05 11.88 5.38
N LEU A 31 -1.92 11.22 5.17
CA LEU A 31 -0.71 11.84 4.66
C LEU A 31 -0.78 11.84 3.13
N VAL A 32 -0.70 13.00 2.53
CA VAL A 32 -0.90 13.21 1.09
C VAL A 32 0.33 13.87 0.51
N VAL A 33 0.95 13.23 -0.48
CA VAL A 33 2.06 13.83 -1.23
C VAL A 33 1.51 14.73 -2.32
N ALA A 34 1.95 15.98 -2.33
CA ALA A 34 1.71 16.96 -3.36
C ALA A 34 3.02 17.28 -4.10
N GLU A 35 3.33 16.45 -5.08
CA GLU A 35 4.58 16.47 -5.83
C GLU A 35 4.87 17.86 -6.43
N ALA A 36 3.92 18.46 -7.13
CA ALA A 36 4.12 19.76 -7.80
C ALA A 36 4.41 20.94 -6.84
N SER A 37 4.07 20.82 -5.55
CA SER A 37 4.36 21.84 -4.54
C SER A 37 5.51 21.45 -3.60
N ASN A 38 6.08 20.27 -3.78
CA ASN A 38 7.11 19.72 -2.89
C ASN A 38 6.66 19.64 -1.43
N GLU A 39 5.42 19.21 -1.19
CA GLU A 39 4.84 19.17 0.14
C GLU A 39 4.21 17.81 0.47
N VAL A 40 4.22 17.49 1.75
CA VAL A 40 3.37 16.45 2.34
C VAL A 40 2.37 17.11 3.26
N PHE A 41 1.09 16.86 3.01
CA PHE A 41 -0.03 17.36 3.80
C PHE A 41 -0.54 16.28 4.75
N ALA A 42 -0.93 16.69 5.93
CA ALA A 42 -1.78 15.89 6.82
C ALA A 42 -3.21 16.42 6.72
N VAL A 43 -4.13 15.56 6.29
CA VAL A 43 -5.53 15.90 6.03
C VAL A 43 -6.42 15.14 7.01
N ALA A 44 -7.34 15.84 7.68
CA ALA A 44 -8.31 15.24 8.57
C ALA A 44 -9.22 14.26 7.83
N LEU A 45 -9.51 13.11 8.42
CA LEU A 45 -10.47 12.11 7.94
C LEU A 45 -11.75 12.12 8.80
N GLY A 46 -12.82 11.54 8.27
CA GLY A 46 -14.12 11.42 8.92
C GLY A 46 -15.15 12.44 8.43
N PRO A 47 -16.32 12.53 9.11
CA PRO A 47 -17.45 13.35 8.63
C PRO A 47 -17.13 14.84 8.45
N HIS A 48 -16.18 15.36 9.21
CA HIS A 48 -15.68 16.74 9.10
C HIS A 48 -14.25 16.77 8.52
N GLY A 49 -13.93 15.80 7.67
CA GLY A 49 -12.63 15.65 7.02
C GLY A 49 -12.38 16.63 5.89
N GLY A 50 -11.31 16.37 5.12
CA GLY A 50 -10.92 17.21 3.99
C GLY A 50 -10.16 18.49 4.37
N ARG A 51 -9.98 18.77 5.66
CA ARG A 51 -9.24 19.94 6.15
C ARG A 51 -7.76 19.61 6.34
N VAL A 52 -6.89 20.45 5.79
CA VAL A 52 -5.44 20.39 6.05
C VAL A 52 -5.15 20.74 7.51
N LEU A 53 -4.47 19.86 8.21
CA LEU A 53 -4.08 20.01 9.61
C LEU A 53 -2.67 20.55 9.75
N LYS A 54 -1.76 20.00 8.95
CA LYS A 54 -0.35 20.35 8.88
C LYS A 54 0.18 20.14 7.47
N ARG A 55 1.30 20.77 7.19
CA ARG A 55 2.09 20.52 5.98
C ARG A 55 3.57 20.62 6.28
N VAL A 56 4.36 19.96 5.48
CA VAL A 56 5.83 20.07 5.50
C VAL A 56 6.35 20.12 4.07
N ARG A 57 7.30 20.98 3.83
CA ARG A 57 8.01 21.05 2.56
C ARG A 57 9.18 20.07 2.58
N LEU A 58 9.29 19.26 1.55
CA LEU A 58 10.36 18.28 1.34
C LEU A 58 10.96 18.49 -0.05
N ASP A 59 12.11 17.93 -0.26
CA ASP A 59 12.76 17.94 -1.57
C ASP A 59 12.17 16.79 -2.41
N ASP A 60 11.38 17.13 -3.43
CA ASP A 60 10.74 16.26 -4.42
C ASP A 60 10.11 14.96 -3.86
N PRO A 61 9.10 15.07 -3.00
CA PRO A 61 8.42 13.90 -2.45
C PRO A 61 7.56 13.22 -3.52
N LEU A 62 7.77 11.92 -3.73
CA LEU A 62 7.03 11.10 -4.71
C LEU A 62 5.93 10.29 -4.06
N MET A 63 6.26 9.59 -2.99
CA MET A 63 5.40 8.58 -2.35
C MET A 63 5.53 8.65 -0.83
N VAL A 64 4.45 8.35 -0.13
CA VAL A 64 4.44 8.20 1.34
C VAL A 64 3.87 6.85 1.74
N ALA A 65 4.57 6.15 2.63
CA ALA A 65 4.05 5.02 3.39
C ALA A 65 4.02 5.40 4.87
N ALA A 66 2.95 5.04 5.56
CA ALA A 66 2.79 5.38 6.96
C ALA A 66 2.45 4.13 7.79
N PRO A 67 3.22 3.83 8.84
CA PRO A 67 2.79 2.88 9.86
C PRO A 67 1.67 3.49 10.69
N LEU A 68 0.97 2.65 11.44
CA LEU A 68 -0.01 3.14 12.41
C LEU A 68 0.66 3.99 13.48
N HIS A 69 1.81 3.54 13.96
CA HIS A 69 2.60 4.19 15.00
C HIS A 69 4.07 4.19 14.55
N GLY A 70 4.68 5.36 14.47
CA GLY A 70 6.07 5.47 14.07
C GLY A 70 6.31 6.44 12.91
N PRO A 71 7.56 6.54 12.44
CA PRO A 71 7.90 7.49 11.39
C PRO A 71 7.25 7.10 10.05
N ALA A 72 6.64 8.06 9.37
CA ALA A 72 6.25 7.89 7.99
C ALA A 72 7.50 7.90 7.10
N VAL A 73 7.44 7.13 6.02
CA VAL A 73 8.51 6.98 5.03
C VAL A 73 8.10 7.73 3.78
N VAL A 74 8.83 8.78 3.45
CA VAL A 74 8.63 9.55 2.22
C VAL A 74 9.77 9.26 1.25
N VAL A 75 9.41 8.76 0.10
CA VAL A 75 10.35 8.45 -0.98
C VAL A 75 10.58 9.70 -1.82
N ASN A 76 11.84 9.98 -2.14
CA ASN A 76 12.27 11.01 -3.05
C ASN A 76 13.04 10.34 -4.19
N PRO A 77 12.57 10.45 -5.45
CA PRO A 77 13.13 9.71 -6.59
C PRO A 77 14.57 10.12 -6.94
N HIS A 78 15.02 11.27 -6.44
CA HIS A 78 16.40 11.74 -6.61
C HIS A 78 17.39 11.19 -5.58
N GLY A 79 17.16 9.98 -5.08
CA GLY A 79 18.15 9.18 -4.35
C GLY A 79 18.09 9.27 -2.84
N SER A 80 16.95 9.64 -2.25
CA SER A 80 16.81 9.67 -0.80
C SER A 80 15.44 9.20 -0.30
N VAL A 81 15.40 8.87 0.99
CA VAL A 81 14.18 8.57 1.74
C VAL A 81 14.17 9.41 3.01
N THR A 82 13.12 10.16 3.23
CA THR A 82 12.93 10.98 4.42
C THR A 82 12.01 10.26 5.41
N LEU A 83 12.48 10.07 6.63
CA LEU A 83 11.64 9.61 7.73
C LEU A 83 11.01 10.82 8.42
N LEU A 84 9.68 10.88 8.46
CA LEU A 84 8.92 11.94 9.11
C LEU A 84 8.37 11.50 10.45
N GLY A 85 8.42 12.38 11.42
CA GLY A 85 7.67 12.19 12.66
C GLY A 85 6.17 12.11 12.37
N TRP A 86 5.55 10.98 12.73
CA TRP A 86 4.21 10.61 12.30
C TRP A 86 3.09 11.62 12.61
N HIS A 87 3.16 12.37 13.72
CA HIS A 87 2.20 13.42 14.07
C HIS A 87 2.78 14.85 14.00
N SER A 88 4.08 14.98 14.00
CA SER A 88 4.74 16.28 13.91
C SER A 88 4.99 16.73 12.48
N LEU A 89 5.10 15.79 11.54
CA LEU A 89 5.60 15.95 10.17
C LEU A 89 7.03 16.55 10.11
N ARG A 90 7.77 16.56 11.22
CA ARG A 90 9.16 17.03 11.20
C ARG A 90 10.05 15.94 10.59
N PRO A 91 10.97 16.28 9.69
CA PRO A 91 11.99 15.35 9.24
C PRO A 91 12.83 14.87 10.42
N LEU A 92 12.88 13.56 10.61
CA LEU A 92 13.66 12.90 11.67
C LEU A 92 15.01 12.44 11.15
N LYS A 93 15.05 12.01 9.91
CA LYS A 93 16.26 11.50 9.25
C LYS A 93 16.05 11.50 7.73
N VAL A 94 17.10 11.87 6.99
CA VAL A 94 17.20 11.65 5.55
C VAL A 94 18.20 10.54 5.32
N LEU A 95 17.76 9.47 4.71
CA LEU A 95 18.57 8.32 4.31
C LEU A 95 18.95 8.48 2.85
N ARG A 96 20.24 8.45 2.54
CA ARG A 96 20.80 8.66 1.20
C ARG A 96 21.41 7.37 0.65
N GLY A 97 21.85 7.41 -0.61
CA GLY A 97 22.51 6.29 -1.27
C GLY A 97 21.54 5.37 -2.00
N PHE A 98 20.36 5.84 -2.31
CA PHE A 98 19.48 5.24 -3.32
C PHE A 98 19.87 5.79 -4.70
N ARG A 99 19.48 5.10 -5.76
CA ARG A 99 19.63 5.59 -7.13
C ARG A 99 18.33 6.21 -7.63
N ARG A 100 17.24 5.44 -7.61
CA ARG A 100 15.89 5.89 -7.94
C ARG A 100 14.88 5.10 -7.09
N PRO A 101 14.70 5.48 -5.84
CA PRO A 101 13.68 4.85 -5.00
C PRO A 101 12.28 5.24 -5.49
N GLU A 102 11.36 4.26 -5.51
CA GLU A 102 10.02 4.43 -6.09
C GLU A 102 8.91 4.22 -5.06
N VAL A 103 8.86 3.04 -4.45
CA VAL A 103 7.76 2.64 -3.58
C VAL A 103 8.29 2.14 -2.25
N ALA A 104 7.59 2.48 -1.18
CA ALA A 104 7.84 1.97 0.16
C ALA A 104 6.64 1.20 0.68
N ALA A 105 6.87 0.06 1.34
CA ALA A 105 5.87 -0.67 2.10
C ALA A 105 6.34 -0.86 3.54
N ILE A 106 5.40 -0.73 4.48
CA ILE A 106 5.68 -0.95 5.90
C ILE A 106 5.41 -2.42 6.22
N ALA A 107 6.39 -3.08 6.82
CA ALA A 107 6.23 -4.46 7.26
C ALA A 107 5.25 -4.56 8.45
N PRO A 108 4.48 -5.64 8.58
CA PRO A 108 3.69 -5.90 9.78
C PRO A 108 4.52 -5.75 11.04
N GLY A 109 3.96 -5.06 12.05
CA GLY A 109 4.66 -4.72 13.29
C GLY A 109 5.42 -3.39 13.25
N ASP A 110 5.29 -2.60 12.17
CA ASP A 110 5.70 -1.19 12.05
C ASP A 110 7.21 -0.90 12.29
N ARG A 111 8.05 -1.96 12.38
CA ARG A 111 9.48 -1.79 12.67
C ARG A 111 10.33 -1.63 11.41
N TYR A 112 9.97 -2.28 10.33
CA TYR A 112 10.75 -2.26 9.10
C TYR A 112 9.94 -1.67 7.95
N ALA A 113 10.61 -0.92 7.09
CA ALA A 113 10.10 -0.53 5.79
C ALA A 113 10.98 -1.15 4.69
N TYR A 114 10.37 -1.58 3.61
CA TYR A 114 11.05 -1.99 2.39
C TYR A 114 10.83 -0.92 1.34
N VAL A 115 11.91 -0.50 0.71
CA VAL A 115 11.88 0.50 -0.35
C VAL A 115 12.46 -0.12 -1.62
N SER A 116 11.71 -0.09 -2.69
CA SER A 116 12.20 -0.46 -4.02
C SER A 116 13.09 0.65 -4.57
N ASP A 117 14.24 0.27 -5.12
CA ASP A 117 15.17 1.18 -5.79
C ASP A 117 15.35 0.70 -7.23
N ALA A 118 14.64 1.34 -8.14
CA ALA A 118 14.44 0.82 -9.50
C ALA A 118 15.73 0.74 -10.30
N ASP A 119 16.60 1.74 -10.21
CA ASP A 119 17.84 1.78 -11.00
C ASP A 119 18.94 0.90 -10.42
N SER A 120 19.01 0.73 -9.10
CA SER A 120 19.91 -0.25 -8.50
C SER A 120 19.37 -1.68 -8.63
N GLY A 121 18.07 -1.84 -8.75
CA GLY A 121 17.39 -3.13 -8.74
C GLY A 121 17.30 -3.76 -7.34
N ASP A 122 17.44 -2.95 -6.31
CA ASP A 122 17.44 -3.40 -4.93
C ASP A 122 16.05 -3.23 -4.27
N VAL A 123 15.80 -4.08 -3.30
CA VAL A 123 14.93 -3.76 -2.17
C VAL A 123 15.80 -3.38 -0.99
N VAL A 124 15.57 -2.19 -0.46
CA VAL A 124 16.32 -1.62 0.65
C VAL A 124 15.50 -1.73 1.91
N VAL A 125 16.02 -2.42 2.92
CA VAL A 125 15.39 -2.60 4.22
C VAL A 125 15.83 -1.50 5.17
N ILE A 126 14.87 -0.77 5.73
CA ILE A 126 15.07 0.31 6.70
C ILE A 126 14.53 -0.15 8.05
N ASP A 127 15.33 -0.06 9.10
CA ASP A 127 14.87 -0.18 10.49
C ASP A 127 14.36 1.21 10.93
N LEU A 128 13.05 1.33 11.10
CA LEU A 128 12.38 2.59 11.42
C LEU A 128 12.68 3.07 12.85
N GLU A 129 12.91 2.15 13.77
CA GLU A 129 13.30 2.46 15.15
C GLU A 129 14.73 3.04 15.20
N ARG A 130 15.68 2.37 14.51
CA ARG A 130 17.07 2.80 14.42
C ARG A 130 17.29 3.91 13.39
N ARG A 131 16.29 4.16 12.53
CA ARG A 131 16.35 5.13 11.43
C ARG A 131 17.57 4.93 10.53
N SER A 132 17.79 3.69 10.12
CA SER A 132 18.97 3.31 9.34
C SER A 132 18.67 2.22 8.32
N ILE A 133 19.41 2.24 7.21
CA ILE A 133 19.41 1.14 6.24
C ILE A 133 20.13 -0.04 6.88
N VAL A 134 19.49 -1.21 6.88
CA VAL A 134 20.05 -2.43 7.48
C VAL A 134 20.36 -3.52 6.45
N ARG A 135 19.80 -3.43 5.25
CA ARG A 135 20.02 -4.40 4.17
C ARG A 135 19.73 -3.79 2.82
N ARG A 136 20.45 -4.25 1.80
CA ARG A 136 20.12 -4.13 0.38
C ARG A 136 20.08 -5.53 -0.21
N LEU A 137 19.06 -5.83 -0.98
CA LEU A 137 18.87 -7.11 -1.63
C LEU A 137 18.57 -6.87 -3.11
N PHE A 138 19.44 -7.30 -3.98
CA PHE A 138 19.18 -7.24 -5.42
C PHE A 138 18.04 -8.18 -5.80
N VAL A 139 17.01 -7.63 -6.41
CA VAL A 139 15.81 -8.36 -6.87
C VAL A 139 15.65 -8.29 -8.39
N GLY A 140 16.26 -7.32 -9.02
CA GLY A 140 16.22 -7.04 -10.47
C GLY A 140 15.95 -5.58 -10.75
N HIS A 141 16.48 -5.08 -11.85
CA HIS A 141 16.26 -3.70 -12.27
C HIS A 141 14.76 -3.40 -12.44
N LEU A 142 14.40 -2.15 -12.30
CA LEU A 142 13.05 -1.64 -12.30
C LEU A 142 12.17 -2.16 -11.14
N ALA A 143 12.79 -2.51 -10.00
CA ALA A 143 12.04 -2.84 -8.80
C ALA A 143 11.05 -1.70 -8.44
N HIS A 144 9.76 -2.01 -8.36
CA HIS A 144 8.69 -1.02 -8.26
C HIS A 144 7.70 -1.38 -7.14
N HIS A 145 6.41 -1.57 -7.45
CA HIS A 145 5.40 -1.90 -6.44
C HIS A 145 5.71 -3.18 -5.69
N LEU A 146 5.53 -3.12 -4.38
CA LEU A 146 5.75 -4.26 -3.50
C LEU A 146 4.74 -4.24 -2.35
N ASP A 147 4.37 -5.43 -1.91
CA ASP A 147 3.49 -5.60 -0.76
C ASP A 147 3.87 -6.80 0.09
N PHE A 148 3.57 -6.71 1.38
CA PHE A 148 3.75 -7.77 2.37
C PHE A 148 2.52 -8.64 2.49
N SER A 149 2.73 -9.96 2.66
CA SER A 149 1.67 -10.80 3.19
C SER A 149 1.28 -10.35 4.61
N PRO A 150 0.01 -10.53 5.03
CA PRO A 150 -0.46 -10.09 6.34
C PRO A 150 0.32 -10.67 7.53
N ASP A 151 0.94 -11.83 7.36
CA ASP A 151 1.82 -12.46 8.36
C ASP A 151 3.27 -11.93 8.33
N GLY A 152 3.60 -11.07 7.36
CA GLY A 152 4.93 -10.52 7.16
C GLY A 152 5.99 -11.49 6.64
N HIS A 153 5.61 -12.73 6.31
CA HIS A 153 6.58 -13.76 5.91
C HIS A 153 6.88 -13.80 4.41
N ARG A 154 6.13 -13.06 3.61
CA ARG A 154 6.31 -12.99 2.16
C ARG A 154 6.19 -11.57 1.66
N VAL A 155 6.97 -11.25 0.64
CA VAL A 155 6.81 -10.03 -0.15
C VAL A 155 6.77 -10.41 -1.63
N TRP A 156 5.87 -9.78 -2.37
CA TRP A 156 5.88 -9.82 -3.82
C TRP A 156 6.25 -8.43 -4.36
N ILE A 157 7.02 -8.41 -5.46
CA ILE A 157 7.56 -7.18 -6.04
C ILE A 157 7.39 -7.22 -7.55
N ALA A 158 6.73 -6.22 -8.14
CA ALA A 158 6.71 -6.01 -9.57
C ALA A 158 8.03 -5.38 -10.04
N LEU A 159 8.58 -5.85 -11.16
CA LEU A 159 9.73 -5.22 -11.80
C LEU A 159 9.26 -4.26 -12.90
N GLY A 160 8.86 -3.05 -12.50
CA GLY A 160 8.46 -1.95 -13.37
C GLY A 160 7.08 -2.07 -14.00
N GLU A 161 6.60 -0.95 -14.52
CA GLU A 161 5.28 -0.84 -15.17
C GLU A 161 5.20 -1.59 -16.50
N THR A 162 6.34 -1.84 -17.13
CA THR A 162 6.45 -2.54 -18.43
C THR A 162 6.95 -3.96 -18.29
N ALA A 163 7.42 -4.36 -17.10
CA ALA A 163 7.95 -5.68 -16.87
C ALA A 163 6.85 -6.71 -16.63
N THR A 164 7.09 -7.91 -17.10
CA THR A 164 6.21 -9.07 -16.88
C THR A 164 6.76 -10.01 -15.81
N THR A 165 7.61 -9.49 -14.91
CA THR A 165 8.23 -10.28 -13.86
C THR A 165 7.79 -9.80 -12.48
N ILE A 166 7.39 -10.75 -11.65
CA ILE A 166 7.13 -10.55 -10.23
C ILE A 166 8.15 -11.39 -9.45
N VAL A 167 8.86 -10.76 -8.52
CA VAL A 167 9.82 -11.43 -7.63
C VAL A 167 9.12 -11.77 -6.32
N ARG A 168 9.38 -12.95 -5.79
CA ARG A 168 8.87 -13.40 -4.49
C ARG A 168 10.00 -13.48 -3.48
N LEU A 169 9.79 -12.89 -2.32
CA LEU A 169 10.74 -12.95 -1.20
C LEU A 169 10.16 -13.79 -0.05
N ASP A 170 11.04 -14.53 0.61
CA ASP A 170 10.87 -14.99 1.98
C ASP A 170 11.34 -13.87 2.93
N THR A 171 10.44 -13.42 3.77
CA THR A 171 10.64 -12.35 4.74
C THR A 171 10.37 -12.82 6.18
N SER A 172 10.44 -14.13 6.44
CA SER A 172 10.35 -14.72 7.79
C SER A 172 11.34 -14.07 8.76
N ASN A 173 12.48 -13.59 8.23
CA ASN A 173 13.36 -12.65 8.88
C ASN A 173 13.30 -11.31 8.14
N LEU A 174 12.49 -10.38 8.63
CA LEU A 174 12.29 -9.06 8.04
C LEU A 174 13.59 -8.26 7.83
N ARG A 175 14.63 -8.52 8.63
CA ARG A 175 15.92 -7.85 8.48
C ARG A 175 16.80 -8.50 7.39
N ARG A 176 16.53 -9.75 7.02
CA ARG A 176 17.34 -10.54 6.08
C ARG A 176 16.46 -11.27 5.06
N PRO A 177 15.71 -10.54 4.21
CA PRO A 177 14.89 -11.16 3.18
C PRO A 177 15.75 -11.95 2.18
N ARG A 178 15.11 -12.92 1.49
CA ARG A 178 15.75 -13.74 0.46
C ARG A 178 14.82 -13.90 -0.73
N VAL A 179 15.36 -13.88 -1.94
CA VAL A 179 14.61 -14.23 -3.15
C VAL A 179 14.34 -15.74 -3.14
N VAL A 180 13.06 -16.12 -3.26
CA VAL A 180 12.62 -17.53 -3.28
C VAL A 180 11.98 -17.94 -4.60
N GLY A 181 11.74 -17.01 -5.51
CA GLY A 181 11.23 -17.34 -6.82
C GLY A 181 10.82 -16.12 -7.65
N ARG A 182 10.51 -16.39 -8.92
CA ARG A 182 10.01 -15.41 -9.87
C ARG A 182 8.78 -15.96 -10.57
N ILE A 183 7.86 -15.08 -10.92
CA ILE A 183 6.67 -15.39 -11.69
C ILE A 183 6.72 -14.49 -12.93
N HIS A 184 6.34 -15.05 -14.07
CA HIS A 184 6.22 -14.32 -15.32
C HIS A 184 4.74 -14.27 -15.74
N PRO A 185 3.95 -13.34 -15.19
CA PRO A 185 2.58 -13.15 -15.65
C PRO A 185 2.62 -12.72 -17.12
N ARG A 186 1.62 -13.13 -17.90
CA ARG A 186 1.52 -12.72 -19.31
C ARG A 186 0.91 -11.32 -19.45
N VAL A 187 1.10 -10.47 -18.44
CA VAL A 187 0.64 -9.08 -18.37
C VAL A 187 1.70 -8.27 -17.65
N THR A 188 1.75 -6.97 -17.93
CA THR A 188 2.56 -6.06 -17.14
C THR A 188 1.98 -5.98 -15.72
N ALA A 189 2.84 -6.03 -14.72
CA ALA A 189 2.44 -5.95 -13.32
C ALA A 189 2.69 -4.52 -12.79
N HIS A 190 1.67 -3.90 -12.23
CA HIS A 190 1.75 -2.58 -11.60
C HIS A 190 1.52 -2.68 -10.08
N GLY A 191 0.32 -2.36 -9.59
CA GLY A 191 -0.01 -2.53 -8.18
C GLY A 191 -0.05 -3.99 -7.76
N ILE A 192 0.46 -4.29 -6.59
CA ILE A 192 0.46 -5.62 -5.97
C ILE A 192 -0.10 -5.50 -4.57
N GLU A 193 -1.08 -6.36 -4.22
CA GLU A 193 -1.69 -6.35 -2.90
C GLU A 193 -2.06 -7.77 -2.46
N PHE A 194 -1.66 -8.16 -1.26
CA PHE A 194 -2.09 -9.43 -0.66
C PHE A 194 -3.52 -9.32 -0.14
N SER A 195 -4.34 -10.35 -0.41
CA SER A 195 -5.64 -10.44 0.23
C SER A 195 -5.51 -10.53 1.76
N PRO A 196 -6.53 -10.09 2.53
CA PRO A 196 -6.48 -10.06 4.00
C PRO A 196 -6.18 -11.41 4.67
N ASN A 197 -6.44 -12.52 4.00
CA ASN A 197 -6.10 -13.86 4.51
C ASN A 197 -4.74 -14.38 4.01
N GLY A 198 -3.98 -13.60 3.24
CA GLY A 198 -2.67 -13.95 2.70
C GLY A 198 -2.66 -15.09 1.68
N ARG A 199 -3.84 -15.58 1.23
CA ARG A 199 -3.92 -16.73 0.31
C ARG A 199 -3.86 -16.35 -1.16
N THR A 200 -4.23 -15.12 -1.50
CA THR A 200 -4.19 -14.62 -2.86
C THR A 200 -3.42 -13.31 -2.95
N VAL A 201 -2.83 -13.05 -4.11
CA VAL A 201 -2.22 -11.77 -4.46
C VAL A 201 -2.94 -11.21 -5.67
N TRP A 202 -3.36 -9.98 -5.55
CA TRP A 202 -4.05 -9.26 -6.60
C TRP A 202 -3.05 -8.32 -7.27
N VAL A 203 -3.02 -8.35 -8.58
CA VAL A 203 -2.05 -7.59 -9.38
C VAL A 203 -2.81 -6.81 -10.44
N SER A 204 -2.68 -5.50 -10.40
CA SER A 204 -3.21 -4.62 -11.45
C SER A 204 -2.26 -4.53 -12.63
N SER A 205 -2.79 -4.06 -13.75
CA SER A 205 -2.01 -3.77 -14.95
C SER A 205 -2.58 -2.52 -15.61
N SER A 206 -1.78 -1.48 -15.74
CA SER A 206 -2.19 -0.25 -16.45
C SER A 206 -2.46 -0.49 -17.94
N ALA A 207 -1.92 -1.57 -18.50
CA ALA A 207 -2.07 -1.96 -19.91
C ALA A 207 -3.24 -2.93 -20.18
N ALA A 208 -4.02 -3.32 -19.15
CA ALA A 208 -5.11 -4.28 -19.30
C ALA A 208 -6.33 -3.87 -18.46
N PRO A 209 -7.58 -4.09 -18.95
CA PRO A 209 -8.78 -3.67 -18.21
C PRO A 209 -9.19 -4.69 -17.14
N PHE A 210 -8.24 -5.33 -16.48
CA PHE A 210 -8.51 -6.33 -15.46
C PHE A 210 -7.39 -6.40 -14.40
N VAL A 211 -7.77 -6.88 -13.24
CA VAL A 211 -6.85 -7.33 -12.18
C VAL A 211 -6.66 -8.83 -12.29
N THR A 212 -5.43 -9.32 -12.14
CA THR A 212 -5.11 -10.74 -12.09
C THR A 212 -4.96 -11.18 -10.65
N VAL A 213 -5.65 -12.26 -10.27
CA VAL A 213 -5.57 -12.87 -8.96
C VAL A 213 -4.70 -14.12 -9.03
N PHE A 214 -3.68 -14.17 -8.20
CA PHE A 214 -2.76 -15.28 -8.08
C PHE A 214 -2.97 -16.04 -6.77
N ASP A 215 -2.70 -17.33 -6.78
CA ASP A 215 -2.46 -18.10 -5.55
C ASP A 215 -1.11 -17.67 -4.95
N ALA A 216 -1.11 -17.22 -3.72
CA ALA A 216 0.06 -16.63 -3.08
C ALA A 216 1.18 -17.64 -2.78
N ALA A 217 0.85 -18.93 -2.64
CA ALA A 217 1.82 -19.99 -2.37
C ALA A 217 2.51 -20.48 -3.65
N THR A 218 1.70 -20.74 -4.68
CA THR A 218 2.20 -21.36 -5.93
C THR A 218 2.56 -20.35 -7.00
N GLY A 219 1.98 -19.14 -6.97
CA GLY A 219 2.11 -18.14 -8.03
C GLY A 219 1.28 -18.45 -9.28
N LYS A 220 0.37 -19.42 -9.22
CA LYS A 220 -0.53 -19.73 -10.33
C LYS A 220 -1.65 -18.70 -10.43
N VAL A 221 -2.01 -18.33 -11.66
CA VAL A 221 -3.18 -17.48 -11.92
C VAL A 221 -4.45 -18.25 -11.56
N LEU A 222 -5.25 -17.69 -10.69
CA LEU A 222 -6.57 -18.22 -10.30
C LEU A 222 -7.68 -17.59 -11.13
N ARG A 223 -7.60 -16.27 -11.36
CA ARG A 223 -8.67 -15.52 -12.03
C ARG A 223 -8.18 -14.19 -12.59
N ARG A 224 -8.93 -13.67 -13.58
CA ARG A 224 -8.90 -12.28 -14.04
C ARG A 224 -10.25 -11.64 -13.78
N ILE A 225 -10.26 -10.41 -13.27
CA ILE A 225 -11.45 -9.67 -12.86
C ILE A 225 -11.44 -8.34 -13.60
N GLY A 226 -12.47 -8.06 -14.38
CA GLY A 226 -12.60 -6.77 -15.06
C GLY A 226 -12.62 -5.63 -14.02
N ALA A 227 -11.83 -4.59 -14.26
CA ALA A 227 -11.60 -3.50 -13.32
C ALA A 227 -11.35 -2.16 -14.02
N GLY A 228 -12.28 -1.76 -14.87
CA GLY A 228 -12.24 -0.48 -15.57
C GLY A 228 -11.07 -0.32 -16.54
N ASN A 229 -10.80 0.92 -16.93
CA ASN A 229 -9.74 1.24 -17.89
C ASN A 229 -8.43 1.54 -17.15
N GLY A 230 -7.44 0.67 -17.31
CA GLY A 230 -6.12 0.82 -16.69
C GLY A 230 -6.18 0.84 -15.16
N PRO A 231 -6.54 -0.29 -14.50
CA PRO A 231 -6.52 -0.38 -13.04
C PRO A 231 -5.11 -0.13 -12.51
N GLN A 232 -5.01 0.67 -11.45
CA GLN A 232 -3.73 1.11 -10.88
C GLN A 232 -3.48 0.46 -9.51
N GLU A 233 -4.12 0.94 -8.48
CA GLU A 233 -3.91 0.46 -7.12
C GLU A 233 -5.08 -0.37 -6.62
N ILE A 234 -4.76 -1.26 -5.69
CA ILE A 234 -5.70 -2.15 -5.03
C ILE A 234 -5.54 -1.97 -3.52
N ALA A 235 -6.64 -1.97 -2.80
CA ALA A 235 -6.60 -2.10 -1.34
C ALA A 235 -7.80 -2.90 -0.84
N PHE A 236 -7.67 -3.49 0.34
CA PHE A 236 -8.73 -4.28 0.94
C PHE A 236 -9.37 -3.57 2.13
N SER A 237 -10.70 -3.64 2.22
CA SER A 237 -11.45 -3.18 3.38
C SER A 237 -12.63 -4.12 3.65
N GLY A 238 -12.64 -4.77 4.79
CA GLY A 238 -13.65 -5.75 5.15
C GLY A 238 -13.76 -6.88 4.13
N LYS A 239 -14.91 -6.99 3.45
CA LYS A 239 -15.14 -8.00 2.40
C LYS A 239 -14.83 -7.50 0.98
N ARG A 240 -14.32 -6.27 0.82
CA ARG A 240 -14.11 -5.60 -0.46
C ARG A 240 -12.64 -5.55 -0.83
N ALA A 241 -12.34 -5.84 -2.09
CA ALA A 241 -11.19 -5.33 -2.80
C ALA A 241 -11.65 -4.07 -3.53
N LEU A 242 -10.93 -2.98 -3.36
CA LEU A 242 -11.18 -1.68 -3.97
C LEU A 242 -10.09 -1.45 -5.01
N VAL A 243 -10.48 -1.13 -6.23
CA VAL A 243 -9.55 -0.98 -7.37
C VAL A 243 -9.76 0.40 -7.98
N THR A 244 -8.70 1.19 -8.04
CA THR A 244 -8.73 2.48 -8.74
C THR A 244 -8.50 2.30 -10.23
N SER A 245 -9.21 3.09 -11.02
CA SER A 245 -8.98 3.29 -12.45
C SER A 245 -8.89 4.79 -12.70
N GLY A 246 -7.69 5.35 -12.56
CA GLY A 246 -7.50 6.80 -12.62
C GLY A 246 -7.84 7.40 -13.97
N TYR A 247 -7.48 6.73 -15.05
CA TYR A 247 -7.86 7.14 -16.42
C TYR A 247 -9.33 6.87 -16.72
N GLY A 248 -9.95 5.91 -16.06
CA GLY A 248 -11.38 5.65 -16.13
C GLY A 248 -12.21 6.49 -15.15
N SER A 249 -11.59 7.33 -14.34
CA SER A 249 -12.24 8.14 -13.29
C SER A 249 -13.17 7.32 -12.41
N SER A 250 -12.76 6.14 -11.99
CA SER A 250 -13.59 5.23 -11.20
C SER A 250 -12.84 4.54 -10.06
N LEU A 251 -13.60 4.17 -9.04
CA LEU A 251 -13.24 3.22 -8.00
C LEU A 251 -14.24 2.08 -8.04
N GLU A 252 -13.74 0.86 -8.21
CA GLU A 252 -14.56 -0.35 -8.24
C GLU A 252 -14.41 -1.12 -6.94
N ALA A 253 -15.53 -1.70 -6.47
CA ALA A 253 -15.57 -2.61 -5.34
C ALA A 253 -15.95 -4.02 -5.81
N VAL A 254 -15.11 -5.00 -5.44
CA VAL A 254 -15.27 -6.41 -5.76
C VAL A 254 -15.18 -7.22 -4.47
N SER A 255 -15.94 -8.29 -4.35
CA SER A 255 -15.73 -9.25 -3.24
C SER A 255 -14.41 -9.99 -3.44
N TRP A 256 -13.47 -9.85 -2.54
CA TRP A 256 -12.22 -10.59 -2.65
C TRP A 256 -12.34 -12.10 -2.37
N ARG A 257 -13.51 -12.54 -1.83
CA ARG A 257 -13.81 -13.97 -1.57
C ARG A 257 -14.52 -14.65 -2.72
N THR A 258 -15.55 -13.99 -3.27
CA THR A 258 -16.40 -14.55 -4.32
C THR A 258 -16.12 -14.00 -5.71
N TYR A 259 -15.30 -12.93 -5.78
CA TYR A 259 -14.98 -12.18 -6.99
C TYR A 259 -16.19 -11.49 -7.66
N GLY A 260 -17.33 -11.44 -6.97
CA GLY A 260 -18.53 -10.74 -7.43
C GLY A 260 -18.36 -9.23 -7.37
N ARG A 261 -18.77 -8.51 -8.42
CA ARG A 261 -18.79 -7.05 -8.45
C ARG A 261 -19.84 -6.53 -7.47
N HIS A 262 -19.50 -5.49 -6.71
CA HIS A 262 -20.39 -4.85 -5.75
C HIS A 262 -20.84 -3.46 -6.19
N GLY A 263 -20.05 -2.76 -6.98
CA GLY A 263 -20.40 -1.44 -7.46
C GLY A 263 -19.18 -0.68 -7.96
N THR A 264 -19.48 0.46 -8.56
CA THR A 264 -18.49 1.40 -9.08
C THR A 264 -18.96 2.81 -8.72
N VAL A 265 -18.04 3.68 -8.37
CA VAL A 265 -18.30 5.09 -8.11
C VAL A 265 -17.38 5.97 -8.94
N SER A 266 -17.90 7.10 -9.44
CA SER A 266 -17.10 8.08 -10.16
C SER A 266 -16.16 8.80 -9.22
N MET A 267 -14.90 8.97 -9.66
CA MET A 267 -13.83 9.62 -8.93
C MET A 267 -13.27 10.80 -9.72
N PRO A 268 -12.60 11.76 -9.09
CA PRO A 268 -11.85 12.78 -9.80
C PRO A 268 -10.84 12.13 -10.77
N TYR A 269 -10.71 12.70 -11.97
CA TYR A 269 -9.78 12.20 -12.98
C TYR A 269 -8.35 12.15 -12.44
N GLY A 270 -7.66 11.03 -12.62
CA GLY A 270 -6.33 10.78 -12.08
C GLY A 270 -6.31 10.25 -10.64
N SER A 271 -7.43 9.73 -10.12
CA SER A 271 -7.46 9.04 -8.82
C SER A 271 -6.80 7.66 -8.94
N PHE A 272 -5.47 7.64 -8.91
CA PHE A 272 -4.68 6.41 -9.05
C PHE A 272 -4.46 5.69 -7.72
N ASN A 273 -4.13 6.42 -6.67
CA ASN A 273 -3.71 5.85 -5.40
C ASN A 273 -4.84 5.83 -4.37
N LEU A 274 -4.82 4.84 -3.50
CA LEU A 274 -5.77 4.72 -2.41
C LEU A 274 -5.14 4.11 -1.15
N SER A 275 -5.79 4.37 -0.02
CA SER A 275 -5.47 3.75 1.26
C SER A 275 -6.76 3.46 2.02
N THR A 276 -6.81 2.38 2.81
CA THR A 276 -8.01 2.00 3.56
C THR A 276 -7.81 2.11 5.06
N PHE A 277 -8.87 2.49 5.76
CA PHE A 277 -8.86 2.63 7.20
C PHE A 277 -10.28 2.51 7.78
N GLY A 278 -10.49 1.68 8.79
CA GLY A 278 -11.72 1.64 9.59
C GLY A 278 -13.01 1.53 8.77
N GLY A 279 -13.04 0.71 7.71
CA GLY A 279 -14.19 0.59 6.82
C GLY A 279 -14.33 1.71 5.79
N LYS A 280 -13.33 2.58 5.67
CA LYS A 280 -13.30 3.71 4.73
C LYS A 280 -12.15 3.54 3.74
N VAL A 281 -12.21 4.30 2.65
CA VAL A 281 -11.15 4.44 1.66
C VAL A 281 -10.92 5.91 1.39
N VAL A 282 -9.66 6.28 1.28
CA VAL A 282 -9.22 7.61 0.86
C VAL A 282 -8.40 7.47 -0.41
N THR A 283 -8.64 8.36 -1.39
CA THR A 283 -7.92 8.38 -2.67
C THR A 283 -7.31 9.75 -2.90
N SER A 284 -6.23 9.79 -3.68
CA SER A 284 -5.62 11.03 -4.16
C SER A 284 -5.60 11.07 -5.69
N SER A 285 -5.74 12.27 -6.27
CA SER A 285 -5.83 12.49 -7.70
C SER A 285 -4.60 13.23 -8.22
N VAL A 286 -3.75 12.52 -8.96
CA VAL A 286 -2.51 13.06 -9.55
C VAL A 286 -2.79 14.19 -10.55
N LEU A 287 -3.92 14.17 -11.25
CA LEU A 287 -4.18 15.11 -12.34
C LEU A 287 -5.04 16.31 -11.94
N THR A 288 -5.72 16.25 -10.81
CA THR A 288 -6.66 17.30 -10.39
C THR A 288 -6.47 17.81 -8.96
N GLY A 289 -5.61 17.13 -8.17
CA GLY A 289 -5.24 17.54 -6.82
C GLY A 289 -6.33 17.33 -5.76
N TYR A 290 -7.36 16.55 -6.07
CA TYR A 290 -8.40 16.19 -5.11
C TYR A 290 -7.99 15.01 -4.25
N VAL A 291 -8.43 15.07 -3.01
CA VAL A 291 -8.47 13.93 -2.07
C VAL A 291 -9.94 13.64 -1.78
N THR A 292 -10.32 12.38 -1.81
CA THR A 292 -11.71 11.94 -1.60
C THR A 292 -11.74 10.83 -0.55
N GLU A 293 -12.66 10.93 0.42
CA GLU A 293 -12.96 9.87 1.37
C GLU A 293 -14.34 9.28 1.11
N LEU A 294 -14.45 7.94 1.14
CA LEU A 294 -15.68 7.20 0.96
C LEU A 294 -15.83 6.09 2.01
N GLU A 295 -17.06 5.68 2.25
CA GLU A 295 -17.35 4.42 2.94
C GLU A 295 -17.00 3.23 2.02
N ALA A 296 -16.09 2.37 2.42
CA ALA A 296 -15.62 1.25 1.58
C ALA A 296 -16.71 0.20 1.30
N GLY A 297 -17.68 0.04 2.21
CA GLY A 297 -18.76 -0.93 2.08
C GLY A 297 -19.86 -0.51 1.09
N THR A 298 -20.21 0.78 1.05
CA THR A 298 -21.29 1.34 0.26
C THR A 298 -20.83 2.18 -0.92
N LEU A 299 -19.56 2.56 -0.96
CA LEU A 299 -18.95 3.54 -1.88
C LEU A 299 -19.57 4.94 -1.76
N LYS A 300 -20.30 5.22 -0.67
CA LYS A 300 -20.86 6.55 -0.41
C LYS A 300 -19.73 7.53 -0.12
N ARG A 301 -19.70 8.62 -0.87
CA ARG A 301 -18.73 9.70 -0.67
C ARG A 301 -19.03 10.44 0.62
N ILE A 302 -17.99 10.62 1.46
CA ILE A 302 -18.03 11.39 2.68
C ILE A 302 -17.71 12.85 2.36
N TRP A 303 -16.57 13.06 1.69
CA TRP A 303 -16.17 14.37 1.17
C TRP A 303 -15.19 14.22 -0.01
N THR A 304 -15.03 15.31 -0.75
CA THR A 304 -13.99 15.52 -1.77
C THR A 304 -13.50 16.96 -1.63
N THR A 305 -12.18 17.14 -1.51
CA THR A 305 -11.56 18.46 -1.32
C THR A 305 -10.32 18.57 -2.18
N LYS A 306 -10.13 19.70 -2.84
CA LYS A 306 -8.89 20.03 -3.54
C LYS A 306 -7.83 20.46 -2.51
N ILE A 307 -6.75 19.73 -2.41
CA ILE A 307 -5.69 19.96 -1.42
C ILE A 307 -4.51 20.73 -2.03
N ALA A 308 -4.17 20.40 -3.28
CA ALA A 308 -3.05 20.98 -4.02
C ALA A 308 -3.34 20.94 -5.53
N PRO A 309 -2.50 21.49 -6.39
CA PRO A 309 -2.66 21.30 -7.85
C PRO A 309 -2.59 19.84 -8.28
N VAL A 310 -1.70 19.07 -7.64
CA VAL A 310 -1.42 17.65 -7.87
C VAL A 310 -1.32 16.94 -6.53
N THR A 311 -1.98 15.79 -6.36
CA THR A 311 -1.83 14.93 -5.18
C THR A 311 -1.54 13.51 -5.62
N ARG A 312 -0.32 13.01 -5.40
CA ARG A 312 0.13 11.75 -5.99
C ARG A 312 -0.20 10.53 -5.13
N TYR A 313 0.34 10.46 -3.93
CA TYR A 313 0.15 9.32 -3.02
C TYR A 313 -0.60 9.72 -1.77
N VAL A 314 -1.31 8.74 -1.22
CA VAL A 314 -2.00 8.88 0.07
C VAL A 314 -1.73 7.66 0.93
N ALA A 315 -1.40 7.89 2.20
CA ALA A 315 -1.31 6.85 3.23
C ALA A 315 -2.08 7.29 4.47
N VAL A 316 -2.74 6.36 5.15
CA VAL A 316 -3.46 6.69 6.40
C VAL A 316 -2.60 6.34 7.61
N SER A 317 -2.57 7.26 8.57
CA SER A 317 -1.94 7.11 9.89
C SER A 317 -2.94 7.48 10.98
N VAL A 318 -2.65 7.11 12.23
CA VAL A 318 -3.49 7.44 13.39
C VAL A 318 -2.69 8.35 14.32
N TRP A 319 -3.13 9.58 14.47
CA TRP A 319 -2.50 10.55 15.36
C TRP A 319 -3.08 10.47 16.76
N PRO A 320 -2.30 10.74 17.84
CA PRO A 320 -2.84 10.88 19.18
C PRO A 320 -3.89 12.01 19.23
N LYS A 321 -4.81 11.91 20.18
CA LYS A 321 -5.79 12.96 20.46
C LYS A 321 -5.15 14.24 20.94
#